data_5de6fa3067100f0f202174d9073709d4
#
_entry.id   5de6fa3067100f0f202174d9073709d4
#
_cell.length_a   1.000
_cell.length_b   1.000
_cell.length_c   1.000
_cell.angle_alpha   90.00
_cell.angle_beta   90.00
_cell.angle_gamma   90.00
#
_symmetry.space_group_name_H-M   'P 1'
#
loop_
_entity.id
_entity.type
_entity.pdbx_description
1 polymer ?
#
loop_
_entity_poly.entity_id
_entity_poly.type
_entity_poly.pdbx_seq_one_letter_code
_entity_poly.pdbx_strand_id
1 'polypeptide(L)'
;MTPVELSRTVLHAVRRAVDEGELAVAVVPERVVVAPPGPGGCGDYATNVALQLARPAGQPAPAVAELLRTRLLRTDGISDVVVTGPGFLNISLAGGADARLVRDILRAGPRYGHSDALAGQTIELHAAPEVRALVLMDSVARVLRSQGARPQLHCTRPPEDAWGRVLGVPEDIRVRPGTAPLRPVPAPADPTPLGRDAARWALLHPAPHDRPRIEDEHLVQRESNPLFRVRYAHARSRAVVRNAADLGFGPEPGPVNASALHQALADHPRVLAATAAHRAPDRLARHLVAVADALAPLLPSVLPLGDEKPSAAHRARLALAEAAGTVLAGGLTLLGIDAPEHL
;
A
#
# COMPACT_ATOMS: atom_id res chain seq x y z
N MET A 1 3.27 9.87 10.70
CA MET A 1 3.99 8.59 10.97
C MET A 1 3.21 7.45 10.32
N THR A 2 3.86 6.65 9.48
CA THR A 2 3.24 5.48 8.86
C THR A 2 3.19 4.29 9.83
N PRO A 3 2.34 3.26 9.59
CA PRO A 3 2.34 2.03 10.40
C PRO A 3 3.70 1.34 10.48
N VAL A 4 4.49 1.41 9.40
CA VAL A 4 5.85 0.83 9.37
C VAL A 4 6.80 1.60 10.28
N GLU A 5 6.76 2.93 10.24
CA GLU A 5 7.55 3.78 11.13
C GLU A 5 7.13 3.59 12.58
N LEU A 6 5.81 3.58 12.85
CA LEU A 6 5.30 3.35 14.19
C LEU A 6 5.70 1.97 14.72
N SER A 7 5.63 0.92 13.90
CA SER A 7 6.12 -0.41 14.25
C SER A 7 7.60 -0.41 14.65
N ARG A 8 8.46 0.30 13.89
CA ARG A 8 9.89 0.48 14.22
C ARG A 8 10.09 1.28 15.51
N THR A 9 9.30 2.34 15.69
CA THR A 9 9.33 3.18 16.90
C THR A 9 8.97 2.37 18.14
N VAL A 10 7.90 1.58 18.09
CA VAL A 10 7.51 0.69 19.20
C VAL A 10 8.60 -0.35 19.47
N LEU A 11 9.16 -0.96 18.41
CA LEU A 11 10.25 -1.92 18.54
C LEU A 11 11.50 -1.29 19.17
N HIS A 12 11.82 -0.05 18.79
CA HIS A 12 12.94 0.70 19.39
C HIS A 12 12.68 1.00 20.87
N ALA A 13 11.45 1.37 21.25
CA ALA A 13 11.08 1.55 22.64
C ALA A 13 11.22 0.27 23.47
N VAL A 14 10.86 -0.88 22.90
CA VAL A 14 11.05 -2.21 23.52
C VAL A 14 12.55 -2.49 23.72
N ARG A 15 13.38 -2.33 22.67
CA ARG A 15 14.83 -2.56 22.75
C ARG A 15 15.47 -1.71 23.83
N ARG A 16 15.16 -0.41 23.85
CA ARG A 16 15.68 0.47 24.88
C ARG A 16 15.24 0.08 26.29
N ALA A 17 14.01 -0.40 26.47
CA ALA A 17 13.55 -0.89 27.78
C ALA A 17 14.32 -2.16 28.23
N VAL A 18 14.72 -3.00 27.30
CA VAL A 18 15.56 -4.17 27.58
C VAL A 18 17.00 -3.76 27.86
N ASP A 19 17.58 -2.88 27.04
CA ASP A 19 18.96 -2.40 27.20
C ASP A 19 19.17 -1.62 28.52
N GLU A 20 18.13 -0.91 28.97
CA GLU A 20 18.13 -0.15 30.22
C GLU A 20 17.73 -1.03 31.45
N GLY A 21 17.45 -2.34 31.23
CA GLY A 21 17.17 -3.31 32.30
C GLY A 21 15.76 -3.22 32.90
N GLU A 22 14.85 -2.44 32.30
CA GLU A 22 13.46 -2.31 32.76
C GLU A 22 12.58 -3.49 32.33
N LEU A 23 12.96 -4.18 31.25
CA LEU A 23 12.33 -5.40 30.76
C LEU A 23 13.36 -6.51 30.65
N ALA A 24 13.19 -7.56 31.46
CA ALA A 24 14.06 -8.75 31.43
C ALA A 24 13.57 -9.74 30.37
N VAL A 25 13.83 -9.46 29.08
CA VAL A 25 13.41 -10.31 27.95
C VAL A 25 14.64 -10.88 27.27
N ALA A 26 14.76 -12.21 27.21
CA ALA A 26 15.90 -12.89 26.59
C ALA A 26 15.95 -12.71 25.06
N VAL A 27 14.80 -12.59 24.41
CA VAL A 27 14.69 -12.42 22.95
C VAL A 27 13.70 -11.31 22.66
N VAL A 28 14.18 -10.21 22.06
CA VAL A 28 13.33 -9.12 21.59
C VAL A 28 12.68 -9.54 20.27
N PRO A 29 11.38 -9.27 20.04
CA PRO A 29 10.72 -9.56 18.77
C PRO A 29 11.44 -8.90 17.59
N GLU A 30 11.52 -9.58 16.45
CA GLU A 30 12.09 -9.00 15.23
C GLU A 30 11.23 -7.86 14.68
N ARG A 31 9.93 -7.95 14.90
CA ARG A 31 8.95 -6.94 14.46
C ARG A 31 7.79 -6.83 15.44
N VAL A 32 7.20 -5.64 15.50
CA VAL A 32 5.96 -5.36 16.22
C VAL A 32 4.84 -5.12 15.21
N VAL A 33 3.68 -5.73 15.44
CA VAL A 33 2.49 -5.47 14.63
C VAL A 33 1.75 -4.29 15.22
N VAL A 34 1.46 -3.28 14.36
CA VAL A 34 0.54 -2.20 14.64
C VAL A 34 -0.60 -2.24 13.62
N ALA A 35 -1.83 -2.05 14.06
CA ALA A 35 -3.04 -2.12 13.25
C ALA A 35 -4.06 -1.09 13.76
N PRO A 36 -5.09 -0.74 12.98
CA PRO A 36 -6.22 0.03 13.52
C PRO A 36 -6.78 -0.62 14.79
N PRO A 37 -7.25 0.18 15.76
CA PRO A 37 -7.83 -0.37 16.99
C PRO A 37 -9.02 -1.28 16.69
N GLY A 38 -9.12 -2.37 17.44
CA GLY A 38 -10.31 -3.23 17.42
C GLY A 38 -11.51 -2.62 18.18
N PRO A 39 -12.64 -3.33 18.25
CA PRO A 39 -13.81 -2.87 18.99
C PRO A 39 -13.48 -2.47 20.43
N GLY A 40 -13.86 -1.27 20.83
CA GLY A 40 -13.55 -0.70 22.16
C GLY A 40 -12.15 -0.10 22.31
N GLY A 41 -11.32 -0.12 21.27
CA GLY A 41 -10.05 0.61 21.21
C GLY A 41 -10.25 2.08 20.85
N CYS A 42 -9.20 2.90 21.02
CA CYS A 42 -9.16 4.33 20.71
C CYS A 42 -7.84 4.69 20.02
N GLY A 43 -7.71 5.94 19.55
CA GLY A 43 -6.52 6.41 18.84
C GLY A 43 -6.45 5.96 17.39
N ASP A 44 -5.29 6.19 16.74
CA ASP A 44 -5.08 5.89 15.31
C ASP A 44 -4.63 4.44 15.09
N TYR A 45 -3.85 3.88 16.02
CA TYR A 45 -3.28 2.53 15.95
C TYR A 45 -3.30 1.84 17.31
N ALA A 46 -3.29 0.50 17.27
CA ALA A 46 -3.14 -0.34 18.45
C ALA A 46 -2.07 -1.41 18.23
N THR A 47 -1.43 -1.84 19.33
CA THR A 47 -0.51 -2.98 19.34
C THR A 47 -0.70 -3.84 20.58
N ASN A 48 -0.47 -5.13 20.44
CA ASN A 48 -0.51 -6.13 21.51
C ASN A 48 0.89 -6.50 22.01
N VAL A 49 1.92 -5.72 21.71
CA VAL A 49 3.32 -6.05 22.02
C VAL A 49 3.54 -6.29 23.52
N ALA A 50 2.86 -5.54 24.38
CA ALA A 50 2.98 -5.76 25.82
C ALA A 50 2.43 -7.12 26.28
N LEU A 51 1.37 -7.63 25.65
CA LEU A 51 0.86 -8.98 25.88
C LEU A 51 1.87 -10.05 25.46
N GLN A 52 2.54 -9.83 24.32
CA GLN A 52 3.57 -10.76 23.81
C GLN A 52 4.80 -10.79 24.72
N LEU A 53 5.19 -9.65 25.31
CA LEU A 53 6.36 -9.49 26.16
C LEU A 53 6.13 -9.88 27.62
N ALA A 54 4.87 -9.89 28.10
CA ALA A 54 4.52 -10.12 29.50
C ALA A 54 5.09 -11.41 30.05
N ARG A 55 4.87 -12.55 29.36
CA ARG A 55 5.37 -13.85 29.78
C ARG A 55 6.89 -13.96 29.71
N PRO A 56 7.57 -13.57 28.61
CA PRO A 56 9.03 -13.53 28.56
C PRO A 56 9.68 -12.63 29.60
N ALA A 57 9.04 -11.51 29.96
CA ALA A 57 9.55 -10.55 30.94
C ALA A 57 9.25 -10.95 32.40
N GLY A 58 8.40 -11.97 32.61
CA GLY A 58 7.93 -12.33 33.94
C GLY A 58 7.11 -11.25 34.63
N GLN A 59 6.50 -10.34 33.87
CA GLN A 59 5.74 -9.20 34.36
C GLN A 59 4.28 -9.24 33.85
N PRO A 60 3.30 -8.68 34.58
CA PRO A 60 1.93 -8.53 34.09
C PRO A 60 1.89 -7.66 32.83
N ALA A 61 1.09 -8.03 31.83
CA ALA A 61 0.99 -7.28 30.57
C ALA A 61 0.59 -5.80 30.78
N PRO A 62 -0.28 -5.41 31.72
CA PRO A 62 -0.54 -4.01 32.01
C PRO A 62 0.69 -3.24 32.50
N ALA A 63 1.57 -3.87 33.30
CA ALA A 63 2.81 -3.25 33.77
C ALA A 63 3.80 -3.01 32.61
N VAL A 64 3.96 -3.99 31.72
CA VAL A 64 4.75 -3.84 30.50
C VAL A 64 4.16 -2.76 29.58
N ALA A 65 2.83 -2.68 29.49
CA ALA A 65 2.15 -1.67 28.70
C ALA A 65 2.41 -0.25 29.25
N GLU A 66 2.30 -0.02 30.56
CA GLU A 66 2.56 1.29 31.18
C GLU A 66 4.02 1.72 31.03
N LEU A 67 4.95 0.80 31.13
CA LEU A 67 6.37 1.06 30.89
C LEU A 67 6.59 1.53 29.43
N LEU A 68 6.06 0.80 28.47
CA LEU A 68 6.16 1.17 27.06
C LEU A 68 5.40 2.48 26.73
N ARG A 69 4.23 2.69 27.35
CA ARG A 69 3.45 3.93 27.23
C ARG A 69 4.30 5.14 27.57
N THR A 70 4.98 5.10 28.74
CA THR A 70 5.80 6.21 29.22
C THR A 70 6.94 6.56 28.23
N ARG A 71 7.50 5.57 27.57
CA ARG A 71 8.56 5.74 26.56
C ARG A 71 8.03 6.28 25.25
N LEU A 72 6.89 5.77 24.79
CA LEU A 72 6.25 6.16 23.55
C LEU A 72 5.75 7.61 23.60
N LEU A 73 5.22 8.07 24.73
CA LEU A 73 4.82 9.47 24.92
C LEU A 73 5.97 10.48 24.78
N ARG A 74 7.21 10.03 24.91
CA ARG A 74 8.41 10.88 24.72
C ARG A 74 8.91 10.89 23.27
N THR A 75 8.20 10.21 22.37
CA THR A 75 8.62 10.07 20.97
C THR A 75 7.90 11.10 20.11
N ASP A 76 8.66 11.83 19.29
CA ASP A 76 8.10 12.78 18.35
C ASP A 76 7.09 12.12 17.40
N GLY A 77 5.94 12.77 17.23
CA GLY A 77 4.89 12.28 16.35
C GLY A 77 3.84 11.41 17.05
N ILE A 78 3.98 11.12 18.35
CA ILE A 78 2.97 10.49 19.18
C ILE A 78 2.37 11.57 20.11
N SER A 79 1.06 11.74 20.09
CA SER A 79 0.35 12.72 20.94
C SER A 79 -0.20 12.10 22.21
N ASP A 80 -0.63 10.84 22.16
CA ASP A 80 -1.16 10.13 23.31
C ASP A 80 -0.99 8.60 23.15
N VAL A 81 -0.96 7.90 24.27
CA VAL A 81 -0.95 6.43 24.34
C VAL A 81 -1.85 5.98 25.48
N VAL A 82 -2.92 5.26 25.15
CA VAL A 82 -3.90 4.75 26.12
C VAL A 82 -3.76 3.23 26.24
N VAL A 83 -3.59 2.74 27.47
CA VAL A 83 -3.62 1.30 27.74
C VAL A 83 -5.06 0.86 27.94
N THR A 84 -5.51 -0.15 27.18
CA THR A 84 -6.85 -0.71 27.29
C THR A 84 -6.82 -2.22 27.48
N GLY A 85 -7.87 -2.76 28.12
CA GLY A 85 -8.02 -4.19 28.37
C GLY A 85 -6.80 -4.81 29.08
N PRO A 86 -6.37 -6.00 28.69
CA PRO A 86 -5.31 -6.73 29.39
C PRO A 86 -3.89 -6.22 29.09
N GLY A 87 -3.74 -5.11 28.33
CA GLY A 87 -2.42 -4.55 27.97
C GLY A 87 -2.27 -4.18 26.49
N PHE A 88 -3.36 -3.82 25.81
CA PHE A 88 -3.29 -3.21 24.48
C PHE A 88 -2.85 -1.75 24.59
N LEU A 89 -1.89 -1.37 23.76
CA LEU A 89 -1.46 0.01 23.62
C LEU A 89 -2.19 0.64 22.43
N ASN A 90 -3.03 1.64 22.67
CA ASN A 90 -3.71 2.44 21.66
C ASN A 90 -2.96 3.75 21.53
N ILE A 91 -2.50 4.06 20.33
CA ILE A 91 -1.56 5.15 20.05
C ILE A 91 -2.27 6.19 19.19
N SER A 92 -2.27 7.44 19.66
CA SER A 92 -2.72 8.62 18.90
C SER A 92 -1.52 9.37 18.38
N LEU A 93 -1.55 9.76 17.09
CA LEU A 93 -0.46 10.49 16.46
C LEU A 93 -0.63 12.00 16.63
N ALA A 94 0.48 12.73 16.68
CA ALA A 94 0.44 14.19 16.79
C ALA A 94 -0.19 14.83 15.55
N GLY A 95 -0.96 15.88 15.70
CA GLY A 95 -1.77 16.54 14.66
C GLY A 95 -1.03 17.05 13.41
N GLY A 96 0.28 16.91 13.33
CA GLY A 96 1.08 17.12 12.10
C GLY A 96 1.41 15.84 11.34
N ALA A 97 0.98 14.66 11.80
CA ALA A 97 1.35 13.38 11.19
C ALA A 97 0.74 13.21 9.79
N ASP A 98 -0.51 13.59 9.61
CA ASP A 98 -1.20 13.52 8.32
C ASP A 98 -0.55 14.45 7.28
N ALA A 99 -0.25 15.68 7.67
CA ALA A 99 0.44 16.62 6.79
C ALA A 99 1.88 16.17 6.47
N ARG A 100 2.54 15.48 7.39
CA ARG A 100 3.86 14.87 7.17
C ARG A 100 3.75 13.71 6.18
N LEU A 101 2.78 12.81 6.38
CA LEU A 101 2.49 11.71 5.46
C LEU A 101 2.30 12.22 4.02
N VAL A 102 1.44 13.23 3.84
CA VAL A 102 1.18 13.82 2.52
C VAL A 102 2.47 14.40 1.92
N ARG A 103 3.27 15.13 2.69
CA ARG A 103 4.57 15.65 2.23
C ARG A 103 5.53 14.55 1.80
N ASP A 104 5.59 13.46 2.55
CA ASP A 104 6.49 12.34 2.27
C ASP A 104 6.05 11.60 1.00
N ILE A 105 4.74 11.42 0.79
CA ILE A 105 4.20 10.86 -0.46
C ILE A 105 4.56 11.75 -1.65
N LEU A 106 4.28 13.05 -1.58
CA LEU A 106 4.55 13.98 -2.67
C LEU A 106 6.04 14.08 -2.98
N ARG A 107 6.91 14.03 -1.96
CA ARG A 107 8.37 14.01 -2.15
C ARG A 107 8.87 12.72 -2.79
N ALA A 108 8.35 11.57 -2.38
CA ALA A 108 8.74 10.26 -2.93
C ALA A 108 8.16 10.04 -4.33
N GLY A 109 7.06 10.71 -4.67
CA GLY A 109 6.36 10.57 -5.94
C GLY A 109 5.90 9.13 -6.17
N PRO A 110 5.95 8.64 -7.43
CA PRO A 110 5.53 7.26 -7.77
C PRO A 110 6.32 6.16 -7.05
N ARG A 111 7.41 6.52 -6.40
CA ARG A 111 8.23 5.58 -5.60
C ARG A 111 7.84 5.51 -4.13
N TYR A 112 6.77 6.16 -3.72
CA TYR A 112 6.29 6.03 -2.35
C TYR A 112 6.00 4.57 -2.01
N GLY A 113 6.52 4.11 -0.87
CA GLY A 113 6.45 2.71 -0.44
C GLY A 113 7.55 1.80 -1.00
N HIS A 114 8.43 2.29 -1.90
CA HIS A 114 9.62 1.56 -2.28
C HIS A 114 10.60 1.48 -1.10
N SER A 115 11.39 0.41 -1.07
CA SER A 115 12.38 0.19 -0.01
C SER A 115 13.54 -0.66 -0.50
N ASP A 116 14.61 -0.69 0.29
CA ASP A 116 15.79 -1.53 0.06
C ASP A 116 15.79 -2.79 0.96
N ALA A 117 14.61 -3.19 1.46
CA ALA A 117 14.49 -4.33 2.39
C ALA A 117 14.98 -5.65 1.80
N LEU A 118 14.95 -5.79 0.47
CA LEU A 118 15.44 -6.97 -0.27
C LEU A 118 16.71 -6.65 -1.09
N ALA A 119 17.43 -5.59 -0.75
CA ALA A 119 18.65 -5.19 -1.46
C ALA A 119 19.69 -6.32 -1.44
N GLY A 120 20.34 -6.54 -2.59
CA GLY A 120 21.32 -7.59 -2.78
C GLY A 120 20.75 -9.00 -2.99
N GLN A 121 19.44 -9.21 -2.80
CA GLN A 121 18.82 -10.52 -3.01
C GLN A 121 18.48 -10.75 -4.47
N THR A 122 18.91 -11.89 -5.01
CA THR A 122 18.46 -12.41 -6.31
C THR A 122 17.34 -13.41 -6.03
N ILE A 123 16.16 -13.18 -6.63
CA ILE A 123 14.96 -14.00 -6.40
C ILE A 123 14.56 -14.64 -7.72
N GLU A 124 14.62 -15.96 -7.81
CA GLU A 124 14.16 -16.70 -8.98
C GLU A 124 12.62 -16.85 -8.92
N LEU A 125 11.97 -16.48 -10.03
CA LEU A 125 10.55 -16.65 -10.24
C LEU A 125 10.34 -17.62 -11.40
N HIS A 126 9.66 -18.73 -11.14
CA HIS A 126 9.37 -19.75 -12.14
C HIS A 126 7.85 -19.84 -12.33
N ALA A 127 7.37 -19.46 -13.51
CA ALA A 127 5.97 -19.48 -13.87
C ALA A 127 5.60 -20.66 -14.77
N ALA A 128 4.38 -21.16 -14.66
CA ALA A 128 3.79 -22.03 -15.66
C ALA A 128 3.68 -21.28 -17.01
N PRO A 129 3.76 -21.98 -18.17
CA PRO A 129 3.65 -21.37 -19.49
C PRO A 129 2.18 -21.04 -19.84
N GLU A 130 1.60 -20.19 -19.04
CA GLU A 130 0.21 -19.73 -19.09
C GLU A 130 0.15 -18.22 -18.92
N VAL A 131 -0.77 -17.58 -19.61
CA VAL A 131 -0.88 -16.12 -19.67
C VAL A 131 -1.02 -15.50 -18.26
N ARG A 132 -1.87 -16.05 -17.39
CA ARG A 132 -2.05 -15.52 -16.04
C ARG A 132 -0.81 -15.67 -15.18
N ALA A 133 -0.14 -16.81 -15.27
CA ALA A 133 1.07 -17.06 -14.50
C ALA A 133 2.21 -16.09 -14.89
N LEU A 134 2.34 -15.78 -16.17
CA LEU A 134 3.35 -14.85 -16.69
C LEU A 134 3.06 -13.39 -16.34
N VAL A 135 1.80 -12.97 -16.46
CA VAL A 135 1.37 -11.61 -16.05
C VAL A 135 1.54 -11.43 -14.53
N LEU A 136 1.19 -12.46 -13.74
CA LEU A 136 1.43 -12.46 -12.30
C LEU A 136 2.91 -12.37 -11.98
N MET A 137 3.76 -13.16 -12.65
CA MET A 137 5.21 -13.15 -12.47
C MET A 137 5.79 -11.77 -12.77
N ASP A 138 5.38 -11.11 -13.87
CA ASP A 138 5.83 -9.75 -14.20
C ASP A 138 5.46 -8.75 -13.10
N SER A 139 4.20 -8.76 -12.65
CA SER A 139 3.76 -7.86 -11.57
C SER A 139 4.54 -8.11 -10.27
N VAL A 140 4.72 -9.37 -9.88
CA VAL A 140 5.53 -9.74 -8.71
C VAL A 140 6.97 -9.25 -8.88
N ALA A 141 7.55 -9.40 -10.06
CA ALA A 141 8.92 -8.92 -10.34
C ALA A 141 9.04 -7.39 -10.20
N ARG A 142 8.05 -6.62 -10.69
CA ARG A 142 8.01 -5.16 -10.51
C ARG A 142 7.95 -4.78 -9.04
N VAL A 143 7.09 -5.44 -8.26
CA VAL A 143 6.99 -5.21 -6.81
C VAL A 143 8.28 -5.61 -6.10
N LEU A 144 8.91 -6.74 -6.42
CA LEU A 144 10.19 -7.15 -5.84
C LEU A 144 11.30 -6.14 -6.13
N ARG A 145 11.37 -5.60 -7.37
CA ARG A 145 12.31 -4.52 -7.72
C ARG A 145 12.04 -3.25 -6.90
N SER A 146 10.78 -2.92 -6.64
CA SER A 146 10.44 -1.77 -5.78
C SER A 146 10.88 -1.96 -4.33
N GLN A 147 11.16 -3.20 -3.91
CA GLN A 147 11.70 -3.53 -2.58
C GLN A 147 13.21 -3.80 -2.60
N GLY A 148 13.90 -3.48 -3.71
CA GLY A 148 15.36 -3.59 -3.85
C GLY A 148 15.88 -4.93 -4.35
N ALA A 149 15.03 -5.94 -4.59
CA ALA A 149 15.45 -7.24 -5.10
C ALA A 149 15.82 -7.23 -6.58
N ARG A 150 16.54 -8.27 -7.02
CA ARG A 150 16.86 -8.57 -8.42
C ARG A 150 16.14 -9.85 -8.87
N PRO A 151 14.87 -9.78 -9.34
CA PRO A 151 14.15 -10.94 -9.79
C PRO A 151 14.74 -11.47 -11.11
N GLN A 152 14.86 -12.80 -11.22
CA GLN A 152 15.16 -13.53 -12.43
C GLN A 152 13.93 -14.31 -12.86
N LEU A 153 13.49 -14.13 -14.11
CA LEU A 153 12.24 -14.65 -14.62
C LEU A 153 12.49 -15.91 -15.45
N HIS A 154 11.78 -16.98 -15.10
CA HIS A 154 11.90 -18.27 -15.75
C HIS A 154 10.52 -18.84 -16.11
N CYS A 155 10.46 -19.51 -17.27
CA CYS A 155 9.31 -20.26 -17.72
C CYS A 155 9.76 -21.61 -18.31
N THR A 156 8.90 -22.61 -18.31
CA THR A 156 9.22 -23.93 -18.85
C THR A 156 9.16 -23.99 -20.38
N ARG A 157 8.49 -23.04 -21.02
CA ARG A 157 8.42 -22.85 -22.49
C ARG A 157 8.41 -21.36 -22.81
N PRO A 158 8.77 -20.95 -24.04
CA PRO A 158 8.66 -19.55 -24.45
C PRO A 158 7.23 -19.05 -24.31
N PRO A 159 7.03 -17.80 -23.86
CA PRO A 159 5.71 -17.14 -23.91
C PRO A 159 5.21 -17.02 -25.37
N GLU A 160 3.89 -16.93 -25.53
CA GLU A 160 3.30 -16.58 -26.83
C GLU A 160 3.62 -15.09 -27.16
N ASP A 161 3.97 -14.81 -28.41
CA ASP A 161 4.28 -13.45 -28.88
C ASP A 161 3.14 -12.45 -28.63
N ALA A 162 1.89 -12.91 -28.72
CA ALA A 162 0.72 -12.07 -28.44
C ALA A 162 0.72 -11.54 -27.01
N TRP A 163 1.18 -12.32 -26.04
CA TRP A 163 1.22 -11.90 -24.63
C TRP A 163 2.28 -10.80 -24.37
N GLY A 164 3.41 -10.86 -25.08
CA GLY A 164 4.39 -9.77 -25.06
C GLY A 164 3.84 -8.49 -25.67
N ARG A 165 3.30 -8.59 -26.87
CA ARG A 165 2.79 -7.42 -27.62
C ARG A 165 1.58 -6.75 -26.98
N VAL A 166 0.59 -7.52 -26.53
CA VAL A 166 -0.68 -6.98 -26.00
C VAL A 166 -0.59 -6.73 -24.51
N LEU A 167 -0.09 -7.68 -23.73
CA LEU A 167 -0.13 -7.61 -22.26
C LEU A 167 1.17 -7.07 -21.65
N GLY A 168 2.22 -6.89 -22.46
CA GLY A 168 3.52 -6.41 -21.99
C GLY A 168 4.21 -7.42 -21.06
N VAL A 169 4.04 -8.72 -21.34
CA VAL A 169 4.84 -9.77 -20.70
C VAL A 169 6.29 -9.57 -21.10
N PRO A 170 7.28 -9.60 -20.16
CA PRO A 170 8.67 -9.35 -20.47
C PRO A 170 9.26 -10.34 -21.48
N GLU A 171 10.13 -9.84 -22.36
CA GLU A 171 10.84 -10.66 -23.36
C GLU A 171 12.06 -11.38 -22.77
N ASP A 172 12.59 -10.91 -21.63
CA ASP A 172 13.78 -11.43 -20.97
C ASP A 172 13.52 -12.68 -20.09
N ILE A 173 12.36 -13.32 -20.26
CA ILE A 173 12.01 -14.57 -19.59
C ILE A 173 12.87 -15.71 -20.13
N ARG A 174 13.67 -16.31 -19.25
CA ARG A 174 14.54 -17.44 -19.61
C ARG A 174 13.77 -18.75 -19.64
N VAL A 175 13.93 -19.52 -20.70
CA VAL A 175 13.36 -20.86 -20.75
C VAL A 175 14.26 -21.82 -19.95
N ARG A 176 13.68 -22.44 -18.91
CA ARG A 176 14.36 -23.40 -18.06
C ARG A 176 13.42 -24.55 -17.71
N PRO A 177 13.77 -25.82 -17.99
CA PRO A 177 12.97 -26.97 -17.53
C PRO A 177 12.96 -27.04 -16.00
N GLY A 178 11.86 -27.52 -15.44
CA GLY A 178 11.73 -27.69 -14.00
C GLY A 178 10.32 -27.44 -13.48
N THR A 179 10.17 -27.40 -12.15
CA THR A 179 8.92 -27.08 -11.49
C THR A 179 8.64 -25.57 -11.54
N ALA A 180 7.40 -25.21 -11.81
CA ALA A 180 6.94 -23.82 -11.82
C ALA A 180 6.02 -23.58 -10.61
N PRO A 181 6.55 -23.04 -9.49
CA PRO A 181 5.74 -22.81 -8.28
C PRO A 181 4.71 -21.70 -8.45
N LEU A 182 4.90 -20.76 -9.39
CA LEU A 182 3.87 -19.77 -9.72
C LEU A 182 2.83 -20.39 -10.67
N ARG A 183 1.79 -20.96 -10.06
CA ARG A 183 0.67 -21.63 -10.76
C ARG A 183 -0.66 -21.11 -10.23
N PRO A 184 -1.08 -19.90 -10.61
CA PRO A 184 -2.44 -19.44 -10.30
C PRO A 184 -3.46 -20.31 -11.04
N VAL A 185 -4.72 -20.26 -10.61
CA VAL A 185 -5.82 -20.87 -11.40
C VAL A 185 -5.81 -20.25 -12.80
N PRO A 186 -5.78 -21.06 -13.88
CA PRO A 186 -5.69 -20.58 -15.24
C PRO A 186 -6.81 -19.62 -15.64
N ALA A 187 -6.54 -18.76 -16.63
CA ALA A 187 -7.57 -17.95 -17.25
C ALA A 187 -8.53 -18.87 -18.04
N PRO A 188 -9.86 -18.68 -17.91
CA PRO A 188 -10.84 -19.52 -18.60
C PRO A 188 -10.93 -19.25 -20.11
N ALA A 189 -10.41 -18.12 -20.59
CA ALA A 189 -10.39 -17.69 -21.96
C ALA A 189 -9.16 -16.80 -22.23
N ASP A 190 -8.89 -16.52 -23.52
CA ASP A 190 -7.86 -15.59 -23.93
C ASP A 190 -8.20 -14.16 -23.45
N PRO A 191 -7.34 -13.50 -22.64
CA PRO A 191 -7.59 -12.14 -22.16
C PRO A 191 -7.17 -11.05 -23.16
N THR A 192 -6.45 -11.37 -24.23
CA THR A 192 -5.87 -10.38 -25.15
C THR A 192 -6.89 -9.46 -25.82
N PRO A 193 -8.16 -9.88 -26.12
CA PRO A 193 -9.17 -8.99 -26.66
C PRO A 193 -9.57 -7.83 -25.74
N LEU A 194 -9.35 -7.95 -24.41
CA LEU A 194 -9.62 -6.87 -23.47
C LEU A 194 -8.57 -5.73 -23.53
N GLY A 195 -7.50 -5.92 -24.30
CA GLY A 195 -6.36 -5.01 -24.27
C GLY A 195 -5.54 -5.11 -22.99
N ARG A 196 -4.42 -4.39 -22.94
CA ARG A 196 -3.41 -4.53 -21.88
C ARG A 196 -3.98 -4.33 -20.46
N ASP A 197 -4.58 -3.17 -20.21
CA ASP A 197 -4.93 -2.75 -18.86
C ASP A 197 -6.06 -3.58 -18.26
N ALA A 198 -7.14 -3.76 -19.01
CA ALA A 198 -8.30 -4.53 -18.57
C ALA A 198 -7.95 -6.02 -18.42
N ALA A 199 -7.18 -6.59 -19.36
CA ALA A 199 -6.72 -7.97 -19.28
C ALA A 199 -5.80 -8.18 -18.05
N ARG A 200 -4.82 -7.31 -17.84
CA ARG A 200 -3.94 -7.40 -16.65
C ARG A 200 -4.74 -7.29 -15.36
N TRP A 201 -5.68 -6.36 -15.29
CA TRP A 201 -6.56 -6.24 -14.11
C TRP A 201 -7.39 -7.49 -13.88
N ALA A 202 -8.04 -8.02 -14.92
CA ALA A 202 -8.84 -9.26 -14.85
C ALA A 202 -8.02 -10.45 -14.31
N LEU A 203 -6.73 -10.52 -14.68
CA LEU A 203 -5.82 -11.59 -14.26
C LEU A 203 -5.22 -11.39 -12.86
N LEU A 204 -5.02 -10.14 -12.41
CA LEU A 204 -4.28 -9.79 -11.19
C LEU A 204 -5.18 -9.45 -9.99
N HIS A 205 -6.38 -8.89 -10.22
CA HIS A 205 -7.28 -8.48 -9.15
C HIS A 205 -7.86 -9.66 -8.34
N PRO A 206 -8.26 -10.80 -8.96
CA PRO A 206 -8.62 -12.00 -8.21
C PRO A 206 -7.37 -12.64 -7.57
N ALA A 207 -7.54 -13.23 -6.37
CA ALA A 207 -6.45 -13.95 -5.73
C ALA A 207 -5.94 -15.11 -6.62
N PRO A 208 -4.67 -15.53 -6.50
CA PRO A 208 -4.11 -16.57 -7.37
C PRO A 208 -4.89 -17.89 -7.37
N HIS A 209 -5.60 -18.21 -6.29
CA HIS A 209 -6.42 -19.41 -6.14
C HIS A 209 -7.88 -19.23 -6.62
N ASP A 210 -8.30 -18.00 -6.94
CA ASP A 210 -9.61 -17.70 -7.47
C ASP A 210 -9.61 -17.78 -9.00
N ARG A 211 -10.72 -18.20 -9.60
CA ARG A 211 -10.90 -18.19 -11.05
C ARG A 211 -11.11 -16.76 -11.56
N PRO A 212 -10.26 -16.25 -12.47
CA PRO A 212 -10.46 -14.93 -13.06
C PRO A 212 -11.68 -14.95 -14.02
N ARG A 213 -12.32 -13.78 -14.16
CA ARG A 213 -13.36 -13.56 -15.17
C ARG A 213 -12.75 -12.78 -16.32
N ILE A 214 -12.90 -13.27 -17.53
CA ILE A 214 -12.44 -12.60 -18.75
C ILE A 214 -13.68 -12.17 -19.52
N GLU A 215 -14.20 -11.02 -19.19
CA GLU A 215 -15.49 -10.53 -19.65
C GLU A 215 -15.40 -9.04 -20.01
N ASP A 216 -16.23 -8.56 -20.93
CA ASP A 216 -16.28 -7.16 -21.40
C ASP A 216 -16.63 -6.16 -20.27
N GLU A 217 -17.13 -6.65 -19.12
CA GLU A 217 -17.37 -5.81 -17.94
C GLU A 217 -16.12 -5.05 -17.48
N HIS A 218 -14.91 -5.59 -17.74
CA HIS A 218 -13.66 -4.92 -17.45
C HIS A 218 -13.40 -3.67 -18.32
N LEU A 219 -14.12 -3.53 -19.44
CA LEU A 219 -14.05 -2.38 -20.36
C LEU A 219 -15.07 -1.29 -20.01
N VAL A 220 -16.07 -1.62 -19.20
CA VAL A 220 -17.19 -0.72 -18.91
C VAL A 220 -16.74 0.40 -17.96
N GLN A 221 -17.06 1.66 -18.31
CA GLN A 221 -16.79 2.84 -17.49
C GLN A 221 -17.93 3.10 -16.48
N ARG A 222 -18.03 2.22 -15.47
CA ARG A 222 -19.05 2.30 -14.42
C ARG A 222 -18.42 2.01 -13.06
N GLU A 223 -19.05 2.45 -11.98
CA GLU A 223 -18.62 2.23 -10.59
C GLU A 223 -18.56 0.75 -10.22
N SER A 224 -19.33 -0.12 -10.88
CA SER A 224 -19.25 -1.58 -10.70
C SER A 224 -17.91 -2.17 -11.16
N ASN A 225 -17.16 -1.47 -12.05
CA ASN A 225 -15.83 -1.89 -12.52
C ASN A 225 -14.73 -1.34 -11.61
N PRO A 226 -14.04 -2.17 -10.81
CA PRO A 226 -12.99 -1.70 -9.90
C PRO A 226 -11.81 -1.03 -10.62
N LEU A 227 -11.41 -1.49 -11.81
CA LEU A 227 -10.36 -0.86 -12.60
C LEU A 227 -10.77 0.56 -13.00
N PHE A 228 -12.01 0.75 -13.46
CA PHE A 228 -12.51 2.07 -13.80
C PHE A 228 -12.47 3.00 -12.58
N ARG A 229 -12.92 2.55 -11.40
CA ARG A 229 -12.85 3.38 -10.18
C ARG A 229 -11.43 3.86 -9.87
N VAL A 230 -10.45 2.96 -9.95
CA VAL A 230 -9.03 3.30 -9.68
C VAL A 230 -8.50 4.31 -10.70
N ARG A 231 -8.70 4.07 -12.00
CA ARG A 231 -8.25 4.96 -13.07
C ARG A 231 -8.99 6.30 -13.04
N TYR A 232 -10.29 6.28 -12.78
CA TYR A 232 -11.10 7.49 -12.65
C TYR A 232 -10.65 8.35 -11.45
N ALA A 233 -10.43 7.74 -10.29
CA ALA A 233 -9.93 8.45 -9.12
C ALA A 233 -8.57 9.11 -9.41
N HIS A 234 -7.65 8.40 -10.08
CA HIS A 234 -6.38 8.97 -10.52
C HIS A 234 -6.59 10.15 -11.49
N ALA A 235 -7.34 9.96 -12.57
CA ALA A 235 -7.58 11.03 -13.57
C ALA A 235 -8.26 12.26 -12.94
N ARG A 236 -9.20 12.04 -12.00
CA ARG A 236 -9.86 13.14 -11.26
C ARG A 236 -8.88 13.86 -10.33
N SER A 237 -7.99 13.16 -9.64
CA SER A 237 -6.95 13.80 -8.82
C SER A 237 -6.03 14.67 -9.66
N ARG A 238 -5.65 14.23 -10.87
CA ARG A 238 -4.86 15.03 -11.80
C ARG A 238 -5.64 16.24 -12.35
N ALA A 239 -6.93 16.06 -12.62
CA ALA A 239 -7.80 17.15 -13.08
C ALA A 239 -7.94 18.26 -12.02
N VAL A 240 -8.16 17.92 -10.73
CA VAL A 240 -8.26 18.97 -9.70
C VAL A 240 -6.94 19.71 -9.48
N VAL A 241 -5.79 19.04 -9.67
CA VAL A 241 -4.48 19.71 -9.62
C VAL A 241 -4.31 20.71 -10.76
N ARG A 242 -4.66 20.34 -12.01
CA ARG A 242 -4.64 21.27 -13.15
C ARG A 242 -5.60 22.44 -12.93
N ASN A 243 -6.83 22.17 -12.55
CA ASN A 243 -7.84 23.21 -12.31
C ASN A 243 -7.44 24.17 -11.18
N ALA A 244 -6.79 23.66 -10.12
CA ALA A 244 -6.26 24.51 -9.05
C ALA A 244 -5.15 25.45 -9.56
N ALA A 245 -4.26 24.95 -10.41
CA ALA A 245 -3.22 25.75 -11.05
C ALA A 245 -3.82 26.87 -11.92
N ASP A 246 -4.88 26.56 -12.69
CA ASP A 246 -5.64 27.55 -13.50
C ASP A 246 -6.32 28.61 -12.62
N LEU A 247 -6.73 28.23 -11.39
CA LEU A 247 -7.27 29.15 -10.37
C LEU A 247 -6.18 29.89 -9.56
N GLY A 248 -4.90 29.70 -9.89
CA GLY A 248 -3.77 30.39 -9.27
C GLY A 248 -3.39 29.91 -7.88
N PHE A 249 -3.69 28.65 -7.50
CA PHE A 249 -3.22 28.08 -6.24
C PHE A 249 -2.65 26.66 -6.41
N GLY A 250 -1.78 26.28 -5.47
CA GLY A 250 -1.13 24.96 -5.45
C GLY A 250 -1.41 24.16 -4.18
N PRO A 251 -0.94 22.92 -4.15
CA PRO A 251 -1.07 22.02 -3.01
C PRO A 251 -0.18 22.49 -1.85
N GLU A 252 -0.72 22.46 -0.64
CA GLU A 252 0.01 22.77 0.59
C GLU A 252 -0.46 21.80 1.70
N PRO A 253 0.39 20.84 2.12
CA PRO A 253 0.01 19.85 3.12
C PRO A 253 -0.41 20.46 4.44
N GLY A 254 -1.61 20.14 4.90
CA GLY A 254 -2.22 20.64 6.12
C GLY A 254 -3.26 19.66 6.68
N PRO A 255 -3.97 20.04 7.76
CA PRO A 255 -4.97 19.18 8.36
C PRO A 255 -6.20 19.02 7.45
N VAL A 256 -6.61 17.78 7.23
CA VAL A 256 -7.81 17.40 6.47
C VAL A 256 -8.54 16.30 7.22
N ASN A 257 -9.84 16.45 7.42
CA ASN A 257 -10.64 15.38 8.02
C ASN A 257 -10.98 14.32 6.96
N ALA A 258 -10.07 13.35 6.76
CA ALA A 258 -10.20 12.26 5.82
C ALA A 258 -9.45 11.03 6.33
N SER A 259 -9.79 10.57 7.53
CA SER A 259 -9.07 9.52 8.26
C SER A 259 -8.94 8.22 7.45
N ALA A 260 -9.99 7.78 6.76
CA ALA A 260 -9.95 6.58 5.92
C ALA A 260 -8.92 6.70 4.77
N LEU A 261 -8.81 7.89 4.15
CA LEU A 261 -7.83 8.13 3.09
C LEU A 261 -6.40 8.18 3.66
N HIS A 262 -6.18 8.91 4.75
CA HIS A 262 -4.87 8.96 5.41
C HIS A 262 -4.41 7.55 5.82
N GLN A 263 -5.31 6.75 6.39
CA GLN A 263 -5.02 5.37 6.78
C GLN A 263 -4.63 4.52 5.55
N ALA A 264 -5.41 4.59 4.46
CA ALA A 264 -5.10 3.85 3.24
C ALA A 264 -3.74 4.26 2.67
N LEU A 265 -3.43 5.55 2.61
CA LEU A 265 -2.14 6.05 2.12
C LEU A 265 -0.97 5.61 3.02
N ALA A 266 -1.15 5.67 4.34
CA ALA A 266 -0.14 5.23 5.31
C ALA A 266 0.14 3.72 5.23
N ASP A 267 -0.85 2.91 4.87
CA ASP A 267 -0.74 1.46 4.72
C ASP A 267 0.01 1.02 3.44
N HIS A 268 0.14 1.89 2.44
CA HIS A 268 0.70 1.52 1.13
C HIS A 268 2.08 0.85 1.20
N PRO A 269 3.08 1.33 1.96
CA PRO A 269 4.37 0.66 2.08
C PRO A 269 4.27 -0.76 2.64
N ARG A 270 3.38 -0.97 3.62
CA ARG A 270 3.12 -2.30 4.20
C ARG A 270 2.48 -3.24 3.18
N VAL A 271 1.56 -2.72 2.37
CA VAL A 271 0.92 -3.51 1.31
C VAL A 271 1.93 -3.94 0.25
N LEU A 272 2.84 -3.05 -0.17
CA LEU A 272 3.91 -3.41 -1.11
C LEU A 272 4.83 -4.49 -0.53
N ALA A 273 5.26 -4.36 0.70
CA ALA A 273 6.09 -5.36 1.38
C ALA A 273 5.37 -6.71 1.48
N ALA A 274 4.08 -6.72 1.85
CA ALA A 274 3.27 -7.93 1.93
C ALA A 274 3.03 -8.55 0.54
N THR A 275 2.83 -7.73 -0.50
CA THR A 275 2.69 -8.19 -1.89
C THR A 275 3.96 -8.88 -2.37
N ALA A 276 5.15 -8.32 -2.06
CA ALA A 276 6.44 -8.92 -2.36
C ALA A 276 6.62 -10.26 -1.64
N ALA A 277 6.41 -10.28 -0.32
CA ALA A 277 6.61 -11.46 0.52
C ALA A 277 5.71 -12.65 0.13
N HIS A 278 4.45 -12.36 -0.18
CA HIS A 278 3.47 -13.40 -0.54
C HIS A 278 3.32 -13.66 -2.04
N ARG A 279 4.02 -12.89 -2.90
CA ARG A 279 3.88 -12.95 -4.37
C ARG A 279 2.41 -12.82 -4.81
N ALA A 280 1.67 -11.92 -4.19
CA ALA A 280 0.22 -11.79 -4.28
C ALA A 280 -0.20 -10.38 -4.74
N PRO A 281 -0.13 -10.07 -6.06
CA PRO A 281 -0.44 -8.74 -6.60
C PRO A 281 -1.90 -8.32 -6.42
N ASP A 282 -2.82 -9.26 -6.18
CA ASP A 282 -4.21 -8.99 -5.81
C ASP A 282 -4.34 -8.14 -4.53
N ARG A 283 -3.39 -8.25 -3.61
CA ARG A 283 -3.33 -7.38 -2.42
C ARG A 283 -3.13 -5.92 -2.80
N LEU A 284 -2.21 -5.66 -3.73
CA LEU A 284 -2.00 -4.32 -4.26
C LEU A 284 -3.23 -3.84 -5.03
N ALA A 285 -3.77 -4.65 -5.94
CA ALA A 285 -4.96 -4.28 -6.71
C ALA A 285 -6.16 -3.89 -5.82
N ARG A 286 -6.47 -4.69 -4.79
CA ARG A 286 -7.52 -4.37 -3.81
C ARG A 286 -7.22 -3.14 -2.99
N HIS A 287 -5.95 -2.92 -2.64
CA HIS A 287 -5.54 -1.72 -1.94
C HIS A 287 -5.76 -0.45 -2.78
N LEU A 288 -5.44 -0.49 -4.09
CA LEU A 288 -5.72 0.65 -4.97
C LEU A 288 -7.22 0.97 -5.06
N VAL A 289 -8.09 -0.06 -5.04
CA VAL A 289 -9.53 0.16 -4.96
C VAL A 289 -9.90 0.87 -3.65
N ALA A 290 -9.34 0.43 -2.52
CA ALA A 290 -9.61 1.07 -1.22
C ALA A 290 -9.13 2.54 -1.18
N VAL A 291 -7.98 2.85 -1.78
CA VAL A 291 -7.49 4.24 -1.92
C VAL A 291 -8.44 5.07 -2.79
N ALA A 292 -8.89 4.51 -3.93
CA ALA A 292 -9.82 5.18 -4.83
C ALA A 292 -11.16 5.48 -4.17
N ASP A 293 -11.71 4.50 -3.45
CA ASP A 293 -12.98 4.64 -2.74
C ASP A 293 -12.88 5.66 -1.58
N ALA A 294 -11.73 5.71 -0.88
CA ALA A 294 -11.49 6.68 0.17
C ALA A 294 -11.23 8.11 -0.37
N LEU A 295 -10.71 8.24 -1.59
CA LEU A 295 -10.48 9.52 -2.25
C LEU A 295 -11.78 10.15 -2.79
N ALA A 296 -12.69 9.34 -3.31
CA ALA A 296 -13.89 9.80 -4.01
C ALA A 296 -14.72 10.84 -3.22
N PRO A 297 -14.99 10.68 -1.91
CA PRO A 297 -15.75 11.67 -1.14
C PRO A 297 -15.03 13.02 -0.96
N LEU A 298 -13.69 13.06 -1.07
CA LEU A 298 -12.91 14.29 -0.92
C LEU A 298 -12.97 15.17 -2.16
N LEU A 299 -12.99 14.58 -3.35
CA LEU A 299 -12.81 15.27 -4.63
C LEU A 299 -13.76 16.45 -4.87
N PRO A 300 -15.08 16.40 -4.52
CA PRO A 300 -15.99 17.53 -4.71
C PRO A 300 -15.62 18.77 -3.89
N SER A 301 -14.88 18.62 -2.80
CA SER A 301 -14.53 19.70 -1.86
C SER A 301 -13.10 20.24 -2.04
N VAL A 302 -12.36 19.75 -3.04
CA VAL A 302 -10.94 20.15 -3.27
C VAL A 302 -10.84 21.55 -3.82
N LEU A 303 -11.72 21.92 -4.75
CA LEU A 303 -11.74 23.23 -5.39
C LEU A 303 -12.78 24.15 -4.74
N PRO A 304 -12.54 25.48 -4.72
CA PRO A 304 -13.53 26.43 -4.29
C PRO A 304 -14.76 26.42 -5.20
N LEU A 305 -15.93 26.66 -4.66
CA LEU A 305 -17.20 26.67 -5.37
C LEU A 305 -17.71 28.12 -5.53
N GLY A 306 -18.23 28.46 -6.72
CA GLY A 306 -18.77 29.78 -6.99
C GLY A 306 -17.75 30.90 -6.74
N ASP A 307 -18.11 31.89 -5.93
CA ASP A 307 -17.28 33.06 -5.61
C ASP A 307 -16.27 32.84 -4.46
N GLU A 308 -16.12 31.59 -3.97
CA GLU A 308 -15.15 31.29 -2.92
C GLU A 308 -13.72 31.52 -3.38
N LYS A 309 -12.90 32.11 -2.51
CA LYS A 309 -11.47 32.24 -2.75
C LYS A 309 -10.72 31.00 -2.26
N PRO A 310 -9.63 30.59 -2.92
CA PRO A 310 -8.78 29.52 -2.44
C PRO A 310 -8.32 29.75 -0.99
N SER A 311 -8.64 28.80 -0.09
CA SER A 311 -8.29 28.84 1.33
C SER A 311 -7.19 27.82 1.66
N ALA A 312 -6.62 27.89 2.88
CA ALA A 312 -5.70 26.88 3.36
C ALA A 312 -6.32 25.47 3.37
N ALA A 313 -7.62 25.35 3.62
CA ALA A 313 -8.35 24.08 3.56
C ALA A 313 -8.39 23.50 2.13
N HIS A 314 -8.60 24.34 1.10
CA HIS A 314 -8.55 23.92 -0.30
C HIS A 314 -7.15 23.43 -0.68
N ARG A 315 -6.08 24.14 -0.28
CA ARG A 315 -4.69 23.76 -0.54
C ARG A 315 -4.34 22.43 0.14
N ALA A 316 -4.82 22.21 1.39
CA ALA A 316 -4.58 20.97 2.11
C ALA A 316 -5.32 19.78 1.48
N ARG A 317 -6.58 19.95 1.08
CA ARG A 317 -7.35 18.92 0.36
C ARG A 317 -6.74 18.60 -1.00
N LEU A 318 -6.24 19.63 -1.71
CA LEU A 318 -5.55 19.46 -2.98
C LEU A 318 -4.27 18.63 -2.81
N ALA A 319 -3.46 18.93 -1.80
CA ALA A 319 -2.25 18.17 -1.50
C ALA A 319 -2.55 16.70 -1.18
N LEU A 320 -3.62 16.43 -0.41
CA LEU A 320 -4.05 15.07 -0.10
C LEU A 320 -4.58 14.33 -1.34
N ALA A 321 -5.35 15.03 -2.21
CA ALA A 321 -5.84 14.45 -3.46
C ALA A 321 -4.67 14.12 -4.43
N GLU A 322 -3.68 14.99 -4.54
CA GLU A 322 -2.47 14.76 -5.34
C GLU A 322 -1.64 13.58 -4.80
N ALA A 323 -1.48 13.49 -3.48
CA ALA A 323 -0.80 12.37 -2.85
C ALA A 323 -1.51 11.04 -3.13
N ALA A 324 -2.84 11.01 -3.05
CA ALA A 324 -3.63 9.82 -3.39
C ALA A 324 -3.47 9.45 -4.88
N GLY A 325 -3.54 10.42 -5.79
CA GLY A 325 -3.29 10.21 -7.21
C GLY A 325 -1.89 9.63 -7.49
N THR A 326 -0.89 10.10 -6.77
CA THR A 326 0.50 9.61 -6.85
C THR A 326 0.60 8.14 -6.44
N VAL A 327 -0.06 7.74 -5.35
CA VAL A 327 -0.10 6.33 -4.89
C VAL A 327 -0.84 5.45 -5.88
N LEU A 328 -1.97 5.92 -6.43
CA LEU A 328 -2.71 5.18 -7.46
C LEU A 328 -1.86 4.94 -8.72
N ALA A 329 -1.18 5.97 -9.21
CA ALA A 329 -0.30 5.86 -10.38
C ALA A 329 0.87 4.89 -10.14
N GLY A 330 1.57 5.02 -9.01
CA GLY A 330 2.66 4.12 -8.64
C GLY A 330 2.21 2.67 -8.55
N GLY A 331 1.08 2.41 -7.90
CA GLY A 331 0.52 1.07 -7.77
C GLY A 331 0.07 0.46 -9.10
N LEU A 332 -0.61 1.23 -9.97
CA LEU A 332 -0.96 0.78 -11.32
C LEU A 332 0.27 0.41 -12.13
N THR A 333 1.34 1.22 -12.08
CA THR A 333 2.61 0.94 -12.74
C THR A 333 3.21 -0.40 -12.28
N LEU A 334 3.17 -0.70 -10.98
CA LEU A 334 3.64 -1.98 -10.43
C LEU A 334 2.78 -3.17 -10.90
N LEU A 335 1.51 -2.96 -11.17
CA LEU A 335 0.65 -3.97 -11.82
C LEU A 335 0.86 -4.05 -13.35
N GLY A 336 1.65 -3.14 -13.94
CA GLY A 336 1.87 -3.03 -15.38
C GLY A 336 0.67 -2.45 -16.14
N ILE A 337 -0.12 -1.64 -15.45
CA ILE A 337 -1.34 -0.98 -15.94
C ILE A 337 -1.08 0.51 -16.05
N ASP A 338 -1.56 1.14 -17.11
CA ASP A 338 -1.39 2.57 -17.32
C ASP A 338 -2.29 3.40 -16.39
N ALA A 339 -1.72 4.51 -15.90
CA ALA A 339 -2.41 5.51 -15.10
C ALA A 339 -2.67 6.76 -15.98
N PRO A 340 -3.77 6.79 -16.74
CA PRO A 340 -4.05 7.91 -17.64
C PRO A 340 -4.41 9.18 -16.86
N GLU A 341 -3.95 10.33 -17.32
CA GLU A 341 -4.32 11.62 -16.74
C GLU A 341 -5.72 12.11 -17.18
N HIS A 342 -6.28 11.49 -18.22
CA HIS A 342 -7.61 11.74 -18.76
C HIS A 342 -8.31 10.40 -19.01
N LEU A 343 -9.61 10.37 -18.80
CA LEU A 343 -10.50 9.25 -19.09
C LEU A 343 -11.67 9.72 -19.93
#